data_e60197784e5eeaa554e4ab85604d3c20
#
_entry.id   e60197784e5eeaa554e4ab85604d3c20
#
_cell.length_a   1.000
_cell.length_b   1.000
_cell.length_c   1.000
_cell.angle_alpha   90.00
_cell.angle_beta   90.00
_cell.angle_gamma   90.00
#
_symmetry.space_group_name_H-M   'P 1'
#
loop_
_entity.id
_entity.type
_entity.pdbx_description
1 polymer ?
#
loop_
_entity_poly.entity_id
_entity_poly.type
_entity_poly.pdbx_seq_one_letter_code
_entity_poly.pdbx_strand_id
1 'polypeptide(L)'
;MDALSRIEQALNSAVALADITGAPPRLAASMRHAVFPGGARIRPRLCLAVAAACGEDDPALTDAAACAIELMHCASLVHDDLPCFDDAATRRGRPSVHRAFGEPLAVLAGDAMIVLAFQVLARAGGGAPHRLAALIGTLGRAVGVPSGIVAGQAWECEERIDLAHYQRAKTGALFAAATVSGAAAAGADAEAWRRLGARIGEAYQV
;
A
#
# COMPACT_ATOMS: atom_id res chain seq x y z
N MET A 1 -2.38 1.47 22.44
CA MET A 1 -3.12 1.98 21.27
C MET A 1 -3.58 0.77 20.47
N ASP A 2 -4.83 0.76 19.98
CA ASP A 2 -5.30 -0.32 19.12
C ASP A 2 -4.72 -0.23 17.70
N ALA A 3 -4.82 -1.33 16.94
CA ALA A 3 -4.20 -1.43 15.63
C ALA A 3 -4.73 -0.38 14.62
N LEU A 4 -6.02 -0.04 14.67
CA LEU A 4 -6.61 0.95 13.77
C LEU A 4 -6.06 2.35 14.08
N SER A 5 -5.99 2.71 15.33
CA SER A 5 -5.43 4.00 15.78
C SER A 5 -3.96 4.15 15.36
N ARG A 6 -3.14 3.08 15.48
CA ARG A 6 -1.74 3.07 15.01
C ARG A 6 -1.67 3.36 13.49
N ILE A 7 -2.48 2.65 12.70
CA ILE A 7 -2.52 2.80 11.24
C ILE A 7 -2.93 4.22 10.84
N GLU A 8 -4.03 4.73 11.41
CA GLU A 8 -4.53 6.06 11.05
C GLU A 8 -3.55 7.16 11.47
N GLN A 9 -2.88 7.02 12.61
CA GLN A 9 -1.82 7.95 13.04
C GLN A 9 -0.63 7.92 12.09
N ALA A 10 -0.13 6.73 11.71
CA ALA A 10 0.98 6.59 10.78
C ALA A 10 0.65 7.19 9.40
N LEU A 11 -0.55 6.92 8.87
CA LEU A 11 -1.02 7.48 7.60
C LEU A 11 -1.18 9.01 7.67
N ASN A 12 -1.76 9.55 8.75
CA ASN A 12 -1.87 10.99 8.93
C ASN A 12 -0.50 11.67 8.98
N SER A 13 0.45 11.10 9.72
CA SER A 13 1.82 11.61 9.81
C SER A 13 2.53 11.56 8.45
N ALA A 14 2.34 10.48 7.70
CA ALA A 14 2.92 10.33 6.37
C ALA A 14 2.37 11.38 5.39
N VAL A 15 1.03 11.49 5.28
CA VAL A 15 0.40 12.44 4.34
C VAL A 15 0.70 13.90 4.72
N ALA A 16 0.86 14.20 6.01
CA ALA A 16 1.26 15.53 6.46
C ALA A 16 2.63 15.98 5.93
N LEU A 17 3.50 15.05 5.51
CA LEU A 17 4.78 15.39 4.86
C LEU A 17 4.61 16.09 3.51
N ALA A 18 3.47 15.88 2.86
CA ALA A 18 3.12 16.56 1.61
C ALA A 18 2.48 17.94 1.85
N ASP A 19 2.05 18.25 3.07
CA ASP A 19 1.33 19.47 3.44
C ASP A 19 2.24 20.41 4.25
N ILE A 20 3.36 20.79 3.64
CA ILE A 20 4.34 21.71 4.23
C ILE A 20 4.38 23.02 3.43
N THR A 21 4.84 24.10 4.08
CA THR A 21 5.04 25.40 3.42
C THR A 21 5.92 25.25 2.19
N GLY A 22 5.41 25.71 1.03
CA GLY A 22 6.11 25.62 -0.26
C GLY A 22 5.77 24.36 -1.08
N ALA A 23 5.04 23.38 -0.52
CA ALA A 23 4.52 22.27 -1.30
C ALA A 23 3.24 22.63 -2.07
N PRO A 24 2.91 21.95 -3.20
CA PRO A 24 1.68 22.21 -3.95
C PRO A 24 0.43 21.80 -3.13
N PRO A 25 -0.42 22.75 -2.68
CA PRO A 25 -1.48 22.44 -1.72
C PRO A 25 -2.57 21.54 -2.31
N ARG A 26 -2.84 21.64 -3.62
CA ARG A 26 -3.81 20.75 -4.29
C ARG A 26 -3.34 19.31 -4.39
N LEU A 27 -2.02 19.07 -4.50
CA LEU A 27 -1.46 17.73 -4.47
C LEU A 27 -1.62 17.11 -3.07
N ALA A 28 -1.27 17.85 -2.02
CA ALA A 28 -1.48 17.41 -0.65
C ALA A 28 -2.96 17.08 -0.36
N ALA A 29 -3.88 17.95 -0.83
CA ALA A 29 -5.32 17.74 -0.70
C ALA A 29 -5.81 16.49 -1.46
N SER A 30 -5.29 16.24 -2.67
CA SER A 30 -5.65 15.04 -3.46
C SER A 30 -5.14 13.75 -2.82
N MET A 31 -3.91 13.72 -2.28
CA MET A 31 -3.38 12.59 -1.51
C MET A 31 -4.22 12.32 -0.26
N ARG A 32 -4.57 13.37 0.49
CA ARG A 32 -5.44 13.24 1.67
C ARG A 32 -6.82 12.71 1.30
N HIS A 33 -7.39 13.15 0.18
CA HIS A 33 -8.66 12.67 -0.35
C HIS A 33 -8.60 11.17 -0.71
N ALA A 34 -7.50 10.70 -1.29
CA ALA A 34 -7.29 9.30 -1.63
C ALA A 34 -7.18 8.39 -0.40
N VAL A 35 -6.52 8.88 0.65
CA VAL A 35 -6.23 8.08 1.85
C VAL A 35 -7.39 8.13 2.85
N PHE A 36 -8.09 9.27 2.99
CA PHE A 36 -9.14 9.49 4.00
C PHE A 36 -10.48 9.94 3.40
N PRO A 37 -11.62 9.46 3.93
CA PRO A 37 -11.72 8.38 4.92
C PRO A 37 -11.25 7.07 4.31
N GLY A 38 -10.63 6.23 5.13
CA GLY A 38 -10.12 4.94 4.70
C GLY A 38 -11.22 3.90 4.51
N GLY A 39 -10.83 2.76 3.91
CA GLY A 39 -11.61 1.52 3.94
C GLY A 39 -11.37 0.73 5.21
N ALA A 40 -11.57 -0.59 5.13
CA ALA A 40 -11.44 -1.50 6.29
C ALA A 40 -9.99 -1.68 6.81
N ARG A 41 -8.98 -1.12 6.13
CA ARG A 41 -7.55 -1.20 6.51
C ARG A 41 -7.08 -2.64 6.76
N ILE A 42 -7.56 -3.60 5.98
CA ILE A 42 -7.28 -5.03 6.20
C ILE A 42 -5.79 -5.33 6.07
N ARG A 43 -5.13 -4.84 5.01
CA ARG A 43 -3.71 -5.12 4.75
C ARG A 43 -2.78 -4.57 5.84
N PRO A 44 -2.86 -3.31 6.26
CA PRO A 44 -2.04 -2.81 7.35
C PRO A 44 -2.37 -3.47 8.70
N ARG A 45 -3.64 -3.81 8.98
CA ARG A 45 -4.02 -4.58 10.18
C ARG A 45 -3.39 -5.96 10.19
N LEU A 46 -3.33 -6.62 9.03
CA LEU A 46 -2.67 -7.92 8.89
C LEU A 46 -1.17 -7.81 9.13
N CYS A 47 -0.51 -6.76 8.62
CA CYS A 47 0.90 -6.48 8.88
C CYS A 47 1.17 -6.34 10.39
N LEU A 48 0.39 -5.51 11.10
CA LEU A 48 0.52 -5.34 12.55
C LEU A 48 0.27 -6.64 13.32
N ALA A 49 -0.74 -7.42 12.92
CA ALA A 49 -1.08 -8.68 13.60
C ALA A 49 0.05 -9.71 13.47
N VAL A 50 0.68 -9.81 12.30
CA VAL A 50 1.82 -10.71 12.09
C VAL A 50 3.04 -10.23 12.85
N ALA A 51 3.34 -8.92 12.86
CA ALA A 51 4.45 -8.39 13.65
C ALA A 51 4.27 -8.69 15.15
N ALA A 52 3.07 -8.50 15.69
CA ALA A 52 2.75 -8.83 17.07
C ALA A 52 2.93 -10.34 17.36
N ALA A 53 2.49 -11.21 16.45
CA ALA A 53 2.66 -12.66 16.57
C ALA A 53 4.15 -13.09 16.51
N CYS A 54 4.99 -12.31 15.84
CA CYS A 54 6.43 -12.53 15.74
C CYS A 54 7.24 -11.89 16.89
N GLY A 55 6.60 -11.23 17.85
CA GLY A 55 7.29 -10.57 18.96
C GLY A 55 7.84 -9.20 18.58
N GLU A 56 6.96 -8.31 18.10
CA GLU A 56 7.29 -6.94 17.69
C GLU A 56 8.21 -6.24 18.71
N ASP A 57 9.42 -5.87 18.27
CA ASP A 57 10.42 -5.17 19.07
C ASP A 57 10.69 -3.73 18.59
N ASP A 58 10.21 -3.38 17.39
CA ASP A 58 10.31 -2.05 16.80
C ASP A 58 8.94 -1.60 16.25
N PRO A 59 8.07 -1.05 17.11
CA PRO A 59 6.75 -0.56 16.70
C PRO A 59 6.81 0.54 15.63
N ALA A 60 7.85 1.38 15.63
CA ALA A 60 7.98 2.46 14.65
C ALA A 60 8.23 1.90 13.23
N LEU A 61 9.08 0.90 13.11
CA LEU A 61 9.34 0.22 11.85
C LEU A 61 8.12 -0.57 11.37
N THR A 62 7.40 -1.22 12.29
CA THR A 62 6.16 -1.94 11.99
C THR A 62 5.06 -1.01 11.50
N ASP A 63 4.86 0.14 12.15
CA ASP A 63 3.89 1.15 11.74
C ASP A 63 4.24 1.73 10.36
N ALA A 64 5.53 1.97 10.09
CA ALA A 64 6.00 2.39 8.78
C ALA A 64 5.73 1.33 7.69
N ALA A 65 5.95 0.05 7.99
CA ALA A 65 5.66 -1.05 7.08
C ALA A 65 4.16 -1.15 6.77
N ALA A 66 3.31 -1.08 7.78
CA ALA A 66 1.86 -1.07 7.63
C ALA A 66 1.36 0.15 6.84
N CYS A 67 1.91 1.33 7.12
CA CYS A 67 1.63 2.57 6.41
C CYS A 67 2.03 2.47 4.94
N ALA A 68 3.23 1.97 4.63
CA ALA A 68 3.73 1.81 3.26
C ALA A 68 2.83 0.88 2.43
N ILE A 69 2.38 -0.24 2.99
CA ILE A 69 1.44 -1.17 2.36
C ILE A 69 0.11 -0.46 2.02
N GLU A 70 -0.43 0.33 2.93
CA GLU A 70 -1.70 1.03 2.68
C GLU A 70 -1.55 2.18 1.69
N LEU A 71 -0.43 2.91 1.71
CA LEU A 71 -0.14 3.95 0.70
C LEU A 71 -0.07 3.36 -0.71
N MET A 72 0.58 2.21 -0.89
CA MET A 72 0.62 1.50 -2.17
C MET A 72 -0.78 1.06 -2.62
N HIS A 73 -1.59 0.57 -1.68
CA HIS A 73 -2.98 0.23 -1.98
C HIS A 73 -3.79 1.46 -2.40
N CYS A 74 -3.67 2.58 -1.69
CA CYS A 74 -4.35 3.82 -2.06
C CYS A 74 -3.88 4.36 -3.42
N ALA A 75 -2.58 4.33 -3.70
CA ALA A 75 -2.02 4.71 -4.99
C ALA A 75 -2.60 3.87 -6.14
N SER A 76 -2.63 2.54 -5.97
CA SER A 76 -3.19 1.64 -6.98
C SER A 76 -4.66 1.92 -7.27
N LEU A 77 -5.47 2.24 -6.24
CA LEU A 77 -6.88 2.58 -6.42
C LEU A 77 -7.05 3.91 -7.15
N VAL A 78 -6.20 4.91 -6.89
CA VAL A 78 -6.25 6.21 -7.59
C VAL A 78 -5.95 6.05 -9.07
N HIS A 79 -4.95 5.23 -9.41
CA HIS A 79 -4.62 4.95 -10.80
C HIS A 79 -5.68 4.08 -11.49
N ASP A 80 -6.21 3.08 -10.80
CA ASP A 80 -7.26 2.19 -11.29
C ASP A 80 -8.55 2.98 -11.65
N ASP A 81 -8.88 4.02 -10.88
CA ASP A 81 -10.04 4.88 -11.12
C ASP A 81 -9.90 5.82 -12.33
N LEU A 82 -8.71 5.99 -12.92
CA LEU A 82 -8.49 6.91 -14.04
C LEU A 82 -9.31 6.52 -15.29
N PRO A 83 -9.64 7.49 -16.17
CA PRO A 83 -10.40 7.23 -17.40
C PRO A 83 -9.74 6.24 -18.37
N CYS A 84 -8.41 6.07 -18.29
CA CYS A 84 -7.66 5.09 -19.09
C CYS A 84 -7.75 3.65 -18.55
N PHE A 85 -8.37 3.46 -17.37
CA PHE A 85 -8.64 2.17 -16.74
C PHE A 85 -10.16 2.03 -16.47
N ASP A 86 -10.59 2.05 -15.21
CA ASP A 86 -12.00 1.81 -14.84
C ASP A 86 -12.94 3.00 -15.09
N ASP A 87 -12.42 4.22 -15.28
CA ASP A 87 -13.18 5.50 -15.31
C ASP A 87 -14.20 5.59 -14.17
N ALA A 88 -13.79 5.17 -12.98
CA ALA A 88 -14.68 5.09 -11.84
C ALA A 88 -15.08 6.49 -11.34
N ALA A 89 -16.38 6.80 -11.34
CA ALA A 89 -16.88 8.09 -10.87
C ALA A 89 -16.69 8.27 -9.36
N THR A 90 -16.74 7.18 -8.60
CA THR A 90 -16.70 7.22 -7.13
C THR A 90 -15.83 6.11 -6.56
N ARG A 91 -15.19 6.40 -5.43
CA ARG A 91 -14.46 5.44 -4.60
C ARG A 91 -14.85 5.61 -3.14
N ARG A 92 -15.26 4.52 -2.46
CA ARG A 92 -15.68 4.55 -1.04
C ARG A 92 -16.77 5.60 -0.75
N GLY A 93 -17.75 5.74 -1.67
CA GLY A 93 -18.88 6.65 -1.53
C GLY A 93 -18.56 8.15 -1.75
N ARG A 94 -17.37 8.48 -2.25
CA ARG A 94 -16.95 9.83 -2.59
C ARG A 94 -16.50 9.90 -4.06
N PRO A 95 -16.49 11.10 -4.70
CA PRO A 95 -15.89 11.24 -6.01
C PRO A 95 -14.45 10.67 -6.02
N SER A 96 -14.10 9.93 -7.06
CA SER A 96 -12.71 9.48 -7.28
C SER A 96 -11.77 10.70 -7.39
N VAL A 97 -10.46 10.48 -7.21
CA VAL A 97 -9.51 11.61 -7.20
C VAL A 97 -9.52 12.37 -8.52
N HIS A 98 -9.60 11.68 -9.66
CA HIS A 98 -9.65 12.34 -10.97
C HIS A 98 -10.93 13.16 -11.15
N ARG A 99 -12.07 12.73 -10.59
CA ARG A 99 -13.32 13.50 -10.62
C ARG A 99 -13.29 14.72 -9.70
N ALA A 100 -12.62 14.62 -8.54
CA ALA A 100 -12.55 15.71 -7.57
C ALA A 100 -11.47 16.75 -7.89
N PHE A 101 -10.31 16.32 -8.43
CA PHE A 101 -9.11 17.17 -8.58
C PHE A 101 -8.60 17.26 -10.02
N GLY A 102 -9.12 16.45 -10.94
CA GLY A 102 -8.66 16.34 -12.32
C GLY A 102 -7.61 15.22 -12.50
N GLU A 103 -7.52 14.69 -13.73
CA GLU A 103 -6.62 13.59 -14.08
C GLU A 103 -5.14 13.88 -13.77
N PRO A 104 -4.57 15.07 -14.09
CA PRO A 104 -3.17 15.33 -13.78
C PRO A 104 -2.84 15.19 -12.29
N LEU A 105 -3.72 15.68 -11.40
CA LEU A 105 -3.50 15.54 -9.96
C LEU A 105 -3.76 14.13 -9.46
N ALA A 106 -4.63 13.34 -10.11
CA ALA A 106 -4.81 11.93 -9.77
C ALA A 106 -3.56 11.12 -10.09
N VAL A 107 -2.97 11.27 -11.27
CA VAL A 107 -1.70 10.63 -11.63
C VAL A 107 -0.62 10.99 -10.62
N LEU A 108 -0.39 12.29 -10.40
CA LEU A 108 0.65 12.78 -9.48
C LEU A 108 0.40 12.36 -8.02
N ALA A 109 -0.85 12.26 -7.57
CA ALA A 109 -1.17 11.79 -6.22
C ALA A 109 -0.83 10.30 -6.05
N GLY A 110 -1.12 9.48 -7.06
CA GLY A 110 -0.69 8.07 -7.07
C GLY A 110 0.83 7.94 -7.03
N ASP A 111 1.54 8.64 -7.91
CA ASP A 111 3.00 8.65 -7.95
C ASP A 111 3.62 9.13 -6.63
N ALA A 112 3.09 10.21 -6.06
CA ALA A 112 3.56 10.75 -4.78
C ALA A 112 3.36 9.76 -3.64
N MET A 113 2.22 9.04 -3.59
CA MET A 113 1.98 8.01 -2.57
C MET A 113 2.92 6.80 -2.72
N ILE A 114 3.27 6.40 -3.96
CA ILE A 114 4.27 5.35 -4.20
C ILE A 114 5.62 5.77 -3.63
N VAL A 115 6.08 6.97 -3.96
CA VAL A 115 7.36 7.49 -3.42
C VAL A 115 7.30 7.63 -1.90
N LEU A 116 6.20 8.16 -1.37
CA LEU A 116 6.01 8.35 0.07
C LEU A 116 6.07 7.02 0.84
N ALA A 117 5.57 5.92 0.28
CA ALA A 117 5.65 4.61 0.89
C ALA A 117 7.11 4.17 1.15
N PHE A 118 8.02 4.44 0.20
CA PHE A 118 9.45 4.19 0.40
C PHE A 118 10.09 5.19 1.38
N GLN A 119 9.65 6.45 1.35
CA GLN A 119 10.17 7.48 2.26
C GLN A 119 9.84 7.17 3.73
N VAL A 120 8.63 6.68 4.04
CA VAL A 120 8.28 6.33 5.42
C VAL A 120 9.09 5.13 5.91
N LEU A 121 9.35 4.14 5.07
CA LEU A 121 10.23 3.02 5.40
C LEU A 121 11.66 3.48 5.67
N ALA A 122 12.21 4.32 4.78
CA ALA A 122 13.58 4.83 4.92
C ALA A 122 13.78 5.62 6.20
N ARG A 123 12.78 6.42 6.61
CA ARG A 123 12.85 7.21 7.86
C ARG A 123 12.82 6.35 9.11
N ALA A 124 11.99 5.30 9.13
CA ALA A 124 11.87 4.40 10.28
C ALA A 124 12.99 3.36 10.34
N GLY A 125 13.51 2.90 9.20
CA GLY A 125 14.42 1.76 9.12
C GLY A 125 15.90 2.06 9.43
N GLY A 126 16.26 3.30 9.77
CA GLY A 126 17.66 3.70 9.99
C GLY A 126 18.39 2.91 11.08
N GLY A 127 17.67 2.45 12.11
CA GLY A 127 18.21 1.62 13.19
C GLY A 127 18.28 0.11 12.86
N ALA A 128 17.66 -0.34 11.76
CA ALA A 128 17.57 -1.75 11.39
C ALA A 128 17.77 -1.96 9.88
N PRO A 129 18.98 -1.71 9.34
CA PRO A 129 19.23 -1.66 7.89
C PRO A 129 18.89 -2.98 7.16
N HIS A 130 19.10 -4.13 7.82
CA HIS A 130 18.74 -5.43 7.23
C HIS A 130 17.22 -5.61 7.09
N ARG A 131 16.45 -5.19 8.10
CA ARG A 131 14.97 -5.21 8.04
C ARG A 131 14.46 -4.21 7.01
N LEU A 132 15.06 -3.02 6.93
CA LEU A 132 14.73 -2.01 5.91
C LEU A 132 14.92 -2.56 4.49
N ALA A 133 16.05 -3.20 4.21
CA ALA A 133 16.32 -3.80 2.90
C ALA A 133 15.28 -4.88 2.53
N ALA A 134 14.90 -5.72 3.50
CA ALA A 134 13.87 -6.75 3.33
C ALA A 134 12.49 -6.13 3.05
N LEU A 135 12.11 -5.07 3.76
CA LEU A 135 10.85 -4.34 3.58
C LEU A 135 10.77 -3.67 2.21
N ILE A 136 11.83 -2.96 1.79
CA ILE A 136 11.92 -2.33 0.46
C ILE A 136 11.80 -3.38 -0.64
N GLY A 137 12.54 -4.50 -0.53
CA GLY A 137 12.49 -5.59 -1.49
C GLY A 137 11.11 -6.27 -1.56
N THR A 138 10.44 -6.42 -0.41
CA THR A 138 9.09 -6.98 -0.34
C THR A 138 8.07 -6.07 -1.00
N LEU A 139 8.09 -4.77 -0.69
CA LEU A 139 7.20 -3.78 -1.27
C LEU A 139 7.42 -3.66 -2.78
N GLY A 140 8.68 -3.58 -3.23
CA GLY A 140 9.02 -3.50 -4.64
C GLY A 140 8.51 -4.70 -5.46
N ARG A 141 8.66 -5.92 -4.95
CA ARG A 141 8.11 -7.12 -5.59
C ARG A 141 6.60 -7.15 -5.63
N ALA A 142 5.94 -6.68 -4.57
CA ALA A 142 4.48 -6.71 -4.48
C ALA A 142 3.79 -5.67 -5.37
N VAL A 143 4.50 -4.61 -5.71
CA VAL A 143 3.95 -3.51 -6.53
C VAL A 143 4.44 -3.58 -7.98
N GLY A 144 5.70 -3.93 -8.19
CA GLY A 144 6.35 -3.90 -9.50
C GLY A 144 6.10 -5.13 -10.39
N VAL A 145 7.08 -5.40 -11.22
CA VAL A 145 7.09 -6.55 -12.14
C VAL A 145 7.95 -7.69 -11.55
N PRO A 146 7.74 -8.94 -11.95
CA PRO A 146 6.76 -9.43 -12.94
C PRO A 146 5.38 -9.77 -12.36
N SER A 147 5.16 -9.71 -11.04
CA SER A 147 3.99 -10.31 -10.39
C SER A 147 3.32 -9.43 -9.33
N GLY A 148 3.66 -8.15 -9.28
CA GLY A 148 3.03 -7.17 -8.37
C GLY A 148 1.83 -6.47 -9.00
N ILE A 149 1.30 -5.46 -8.31
CA ILE A 149 0.08 -4.73 -8.69
C ILE A 149 0.18 -4.16 -10.12
N VAL A 150 1.35 -3.59 -10.50
CA VAL A 150 1.55 -3.02 -11.85
C VAL A 150 1.43 -4.09 -12.93
N ALA A 151 2.03 -5.27 -12.70
CA ALA A 151 1.87 -6.40 -13.61
C ALA A 151 0.41 -6.91 -13.63
N GLY A 152 -0.26 -6.93 -12.47
CA GLY A 152 -1.67 -7.24 -12.36
C GLY A 152 -2.55 -6.30 -13.19
N GLN A 153 -2.30 -5.00 -13.09
CA GLN A 153 -3.03 -4.01 -13.87
C GLN A 153 -2.74 -4.13 -15.37
N ALA A 154 -1.48 -4.41 -15.75
CA ALA A 154 -1.09 -4.59 -17.15
C ALA A 154 -1.77 -5.80 -17.82
N TRP A 155 -2.12 -6.85 -17.06
CA TRP A 155 -2.89 -7.98 -17.59
C TRP A 155 -4.24 -7.58 -18.20
N GLU A 156 -4.84 -6.48 -17.77
CA GLU A 156 -6.10 -5.96 -18.33
C GLU A 156 -5.91 -5.37 -19.74
N CYS A 157 -4.66 -5.07 -20.13
CA CYS A 157 -4.31 -4.57 -21.45
C CYS A 157 -3.89 -5.68 -22.44
N GLU A 158 -3.82 -6.94 -21.97
CA GLU A 158 -3.42 -8.06 -22.80
C GLU A 158 -4.60 -8.67 -23.58
N GLU A 159 -4.36 -9.15 -24.79
CA GLU A 159 -5.41 -9.81 -25.61
C GLU A 159 -5.99 -11.07 -24.96
N ARG A 160 -5.20 -11.74 -24.12
CA ARG A 160 -5.60 -12.93 -23.36
C ARG A 160 -5.16 -12.80 -21.91
N ILE A 161 -6.14 -12.78 -21.04
CA ILE A 161 -5.90 -12.67 -19.58
C ILE A 161 -5.78 -14.07 -19.00
N ASP A 162 -4.65 -14.38 -18.37
CA ASP A 162 -4.56 -15.47 -17.40
C ASP A 162 -5.17 -14.99 -16.09
N LEU A 163 -6.42 -15.37 -15.85
CA LEU A 163 -7.19 -14.90 -14.69
C LEU A 163 -6.50 -15.23 -13.36
N ALA A 164 -5.84 -16.38 -13.26
CA ALA A 164 -5.17 -16.77 -12.02
C ALA A 164 -3.92 -15.92 -11.77
N HIS A 165 -3.14 -15.60 -12.81
CA HIS A 165 -2.02 -14.68 -12.70
C HIS A 165 -2.46 -13.25 -12.40
N TYR A 166 -3.47 -12.77 -13.10
CA TYR A 166 -4.08 -11.46 -12.86
C TYR A 166 -4.53 -11.29 -11.40
N GLN A 167 -5.32 -12.20 -10.90
CA GLN A 167 -5.84 -12.15 -9.52
C GLN A 167 -4.73 -12.20 -8.47
N ARG A 168 -3.76 -13.09 -8.65
CA ARG A 168 -2.59 -13.16 -7.75
C ARG A 168 -1.77 -11.88 -7.75
N ALA A 169 -1.55 -11.28 -8.92
CA ALA A 169 -0.76 -10.06 -9.06
C ALA A 169 -1.54 -8.82 -8.57
N LYS A 170 -2.75 -8.58 -9.08
CA LYS A 170 -3.53 -7.37 -8.75
C LYS A 170 -3.94 -7.33 -7.27
N THR A 171 -4.30 -8.46 -6.67
CA THR A 171 -4.80 -8.50 -5.29
C THR A 171 -3.90 -9.29 -4.34
N GLY A 172 -3.54 -10.52 -4.70
CA GLY A 172 -2.81 -11.43 -3.81
C GLY A 172 -1.43 -10.94 -3.39
N ALA A 173 -0.71 -10.29 -4.30
CA ALA A 173 0.66 -9.83 -4.06
C ALA A 173 0.77 -8.89 -2.85
N LEU A 174 -0.14 -7.94 -2.70
CA LEU A 174 -0.10 -6.99 -1.60
C LEU A 174 -0.58 -7.59 -0.27
N PHE A 175 -1.45 -8.63 -0.29
CA PHE A 175 -1.79 -9.39 0.91
C PHE A 175 -0.59 -10.22 1.40
N ALA A 176 0.12 -10.88 0.48
CA ALA A 176 1.35 -11.59 0.81
C ALA A 176 2.43 -10.64 1.35
N ALA A 177 2.56 -9.46 0.72
CA ALA A 177 3.49 -8.43 1.21
C ALA A 177 3.13 -7.94 2.61
N ALA A 178 1.85 -7.82 2.96
CA ALA A 178 1.43 -7.38 4.28
C ALA A 178 1.90 -8.34 5.39
N THR A 179 1.73 -9.65 5.20
CA THR A 179 2.20 -10.64 6.17
C THR A 179 3.73 -10.72 6.24
N VAL A 180 4.39 -10.74 5.08
CA VAL A 180 5.86 -10.76 4.99
C VAL A 180 6.48 -9.51 5.61
N SER A 181 5.89 -8.33 5.38
CA SER A 181 6.40 -7.08 5.95
C SER A 181 6.22 -7.02 7.47
N GLY A 182 5.13 -7.57 8.01
CA GLY A 182 4.95 -7.66 9.45
C GLY A 182 6.04 -8.51 10.12
N ALA A 183 6.31 -9.70 9.57
CA ALA A 183 7.37 -10.58 10.07
C ALA A 183 8.76 -9.95 9.89
N ALA A 184 9.04 -9.35 8.73
CA ALA A 184 10.33 -8.69 8.47
C ALA A 184 10.58 -7.50 9.40
N ALA A 185 9.55 -6.70 9.69
CA ALA A 185 9.64 -5.60 10.64
C ALA A 185 9.96 -6.07 12.05
N ALA A 186 9.42 -7.22 12.47
CA ALA A 186 9.73 -7.88 13.74
C ALA A 186 11.03 -8.70 13.74
N GLY A 187 11.77 -8.75 12.63
CA GLY A 187 13.02 -9.51 12.54
C GLY A 187 12.87 -11.03 12.49
N ALA A 188 11.66 -11.51 12.20
CA ALA A 188 11.35 -12.95 12.09
C ALA A 188 11.56 -13.49 10.66
N ASP A 189 11.49 -14.83 10.50
CA ASP A 189 11.49 -15.44 9.18
C ASP A 189 10.23 -15.02 8.39
N ALA A 190 10.44 -14.10 7.49
CA ALA A 190 9.35 -13.48 6.75
C ALA A 190 8.76 -14.40 5.66
N GLU A 191 9.56 -15.34 5.11
CA GLU A 191 9.10 -16.20 4.03
C GLU A 191 8.03 -17.21 4.48
N ALA A 192 8.09 -17.66 5.73
CA ALA A 192 7.09 -18.54 6.33
C ALA A 192 5.66 -17.93 6.27
N TRP A 193 5.55 -16.61 6.30
CA TRP A 193 4.27 -15.89 6.30
C TRP A 193 3.69 -15.60 4.92
N ARG A 194 4.48 -15.76 3.85
CA ARG A 194 4.05 -15.50 2.47
C ARG A 194 2.82 -16.32 2.07
N ARG A 195 2.83 -17.62 2.41
CA ARG A 195 1.73 -18.53 2.07
C ARG A 195 0.43 -18.13 2.75
N LEU A 196 0.48 -17.69 4.00
CA LEU A 196 -0.71 -17.20 4.72
C LEU A 196 -1.30 -15.97 4.02
N GLY A 197 -0.47 -14.97 3.71
CA GLY A 197 -0.92 -13.77 3.02
C GLY A 197 -1.51 -14.06 1.63
N ALA A 198 -0.89 -14.95 0.86
CA ALA A 198 -1.40 -15.38 -0.44
C ALA A 198 -2.78 -16.04 -0.32
N ARG A 199 -2.98 -16.94 0.65
CA ARG A 199 -4.27 -17.60 0.91
C ARG A 199 -5.36 -16.63 1.35
N ILE A 200 -5.00 -15.64 2.17
CA ILE A 200 -5.94 -14.57 2.56
C ILE A 200 -6.33 -13.74 1.32
N GLY A 201 -5.36 -13.40 0.46
CA GLY A 201 -5.61 -12.69 -0.78
C GLY A 201 -6.52 -13.46 -1.75
N GLU A 202 -6.33 -14.77 -1.89
CA GLU A 202 -7.22 -15.65 -2.67
C GLU A 202 -8.65 -15.64 -2.10
N ALA A 203 -8.81 -15.82 -0.79
CA ALA A 203 -10.11 -15.82 -0.12
C ALA A 203 -10.83 -14.47 -0.19
N TYR A 204 -10.10 -13.37 -0.34
CA TYR A 204 -10.67 -12.03 -0.42
C TYR A 204 -11.30 -11.72 -1.79
N GLN A 205 -11.09 -12.57 -2.81
CA GLN A 205 -11.62 -12.41 -4.17
C GLN A 205 -12.89 -13.23 -4.42
N VAL A 206 -13.30 -14.06 -3.46
CA VAL A 206 -14.53 -14.86 -3.50
C VAL A 206 -15.66 -14.10 -2.87
#